data_0e9dc564c0b28975bebcb34a719b0dc2
#
_entry.id   0e9dc564c0b28975bebcb34a719b0dc2
#
_cell.length_a   1.000
_cell.length_b   1.000
_cell.length_c   1.000
_cell.angle_alpha   90.00
_cell.angle_beta   90.00
_cell.angle_gamma   90.00
#
_symmetry.space_group_name_H-M   'P 1'
#
loop_
_entity.id
_entity.type
_entity.pdbx_description
1 polymer ?
#
loop_
_entity_poly.entity_id
_entity_poly.type
_entity_poly.pdbx_seq_one_letter_code
_entity_poly.pdbx_strand_id
1 'polypeptide(L)'
;MLDLPTRRRIYDFVGEHPGSSARTVQRGVGLGWGETAYHLDQLLRGGLLHRERGGRRDYYFPADMQPVDRQLLLSMQSAVERALLVELARFPGLTFRDLVARLSIGKSTAAFHLKFLVALGVVEVETAGSLRQYRVHRADLVLRLYGSYRDSFEDRWVDRFSSTWGGLVRE
;
A
#
# COMPACT_ATOMS: atom_id res chain seq x y z
N MET A 1 26.79 -8.13 8.97
CA MET A 1 25.45 -8.75 8.91
C MET A 1 24.91 -8.90 7.49
N LEU A 2 25.22 -7.98 6.56
CA LEU A 2 24.87 -8.09 5.12
C LEU A 2 25.96 -8.82 4.29
N ASP A 3 26.83 -9.58 4.93
CA ASP A 3 27.96 -10.24 4.27
C ASP A 3 27.55 -11.43 3.40
N LEU A 4 26.37 -11.99 3.64
CA LEU A 4 25.80 -13.04 2.80
C LEU A 4 25.08 -12.41 1.59
N PRO A 5 25.48 -12.77 0.35
CA PRO A 5 24.88 -12.22 -0.87
C PRO A 5 23.34 -12.35 -0.91
N THR A 6 22.81 -13.49 -0.49
CA THR A 6 21.36 -13.75 -0.41
C THR A 6 20.66 -12.77 0.53
N ARG A 7 21.24 -12.49 1.70
CA ARG A 7 20.67 -11.57 2.68
C ARG A 7 20.66 -10.13 2.15
N ARG A 8 21.74 -9.72 1.46
CA ARG A 8 21.82 -8.43 0.79
C ARG A 8 20.73 -8.28 -0.28
N ARG A 9 20.55 -9.28 -1.14
CA ARG A 9 19.48 -9.27 -2.16
C ARG A 9 18.08 -9.08 -1.57
N ILE A 10 17.80 -9.73 -0.44
CA ILE A 10 16.50 -9.55 0.26
C ILE A 10 16.38 -8.13 0.81
N TYR A 11 17.44 -7.61 1.42
CA TYR A 11 17.46 -6.26 1.96
C TYR A 11 17.26 -5.21 0.87
N ASP A 12 18.00 -5.32 -0.23
CA ASP A 12 17.91 -4.42 -1.38
C ASP A 12 16.51 -4.48 -1.99
N PHE A 13 15.95 -5.69 -2.18
CA PHE A 13 14.58 -5.87 -2.68
C PHE A 13 13.54 -5.16 -1.79
N VAL A 14 13.64 -5.29 -0.48
CA VAL A 14 12.71 -4.60 0.45
C VAL A 14 12.92 -3.09 0.40
N GLY A 15 14.15 -2.62 0.18
CA GLY A 15 14.46 -1.20 -0.02
C GLY A 15 13.81 -0.63 -1.28
N GLU A 16 13.83 -1.38 -2.37
CA GLU A 16 13.20 -1.00 -3.64
C GLU A 16 11.67 -1.16 -3.60
N HIS A 17 11.17 -2.13 -2.81
CA HIS A 17 9.76 -2.48 -2.72
C HIS A 17 9.27 -2.50 -1.26
N PRO A 18 9.32 -1.38 -0.53
CA PRO A 18 8.89 -1.34 0.86
C PRO A 18 7.39 -1.65 0.99
N GLY A 19 7.03 -2.31 2.09
CA GLY A 19 5.67 -2.82 2.26
C GLY A 19 5.42 -4.13 1.51
N SER A 20 6.46 -4.83 1.12
CA SER A 20 6.34 -6.17 0.53
C SER A 20 6.01 -7.22 1.58
N SER A 21 5.14 -8.18 1.24
CA SER A 21 4.93 -9.37 2.06
C SER A 21 6.05 -10.38 1.88
N ALA A 22 6.25 -11.32 2.83
CA ALA A 22 7.25 -12.37 2.69
C ALA A 22 7.13 -13.17 1.37
N ARG A 23 5.90 -13.41 0.90
CA ARG A 23 5.67 -14.08 -0.41
C ARG A 23 6.07 -13.20 -1.59
N THR A 24 5.88 -11.90 -1.50
CA THR A 24 6.32 -10.96 -2.54
C THR A 24 7.85 -10.93 -2.60
N VAL A 25 8.51 -10.85 -1.43
CA VAL A 25 9.97 -10.93 -1.33
C VAL A 25 10.48 -12.25 -1.91
N GLN A 26 9.91 -13.39 -1.48
CA GLN A 26 10.28 -14.71 -1.98
C GLN A 26 10.28 -14.80 -3.51
N ARG A 27 9.21 -14.33 -4.13
CA ARG A 27 9.07 -14.34 -5.60
C ARG A 27 10.04 -13.38 -6.27
N GLY A 28 10.20 -12.18 -5.71
CA GLY A 28 11.08 -11.15 -6.28
C GLY A 28 12.56 -11.54 -6.26
N VAL A 29 13.01 -12.22 -5.20
CA VAL A 29 14.41 -12.68 -5.10
C VAL A 29 14.63 -14.09 -5.64
N GLY A 30 13.57 -14.85 -5.97
CA GLY A 30 13.68 -16.20 -6.55
C GLY A 30 14.25 -17.25 -5.58
N LEU A 31 13.90 -17.19 -4.29
CA LEU A 31 14.40 -18.08 -3.24
C LEU A 31 13.32 -19.07 -2.77
N GLY A 32 13.77 -20.14 -2.08
CA GLY A 32 12.88 -21.02 -1.34
C GLY A 32 12.21 -20.33 -0.16
N TRP A 33 11.03 -20.83 0.25
CA TRP A 33 10.28 -20.23 1.37
C TRP A 33 11.07 -20.24 2.68
N GLY A 34 11.67 -21.40 3.04
CA GLY A 34 12.44 -21.52 4.28
C GLY A 34 13.64 -20.58 4.33
N GLU A 35 14.36 -20.45 3.22
CA GLU A 35 15.51 -19.55 3.09
C GLU A 35 15.07 -18.08 3.20
N THR A 36 14.00 -17.69 2.51
CA THR A 36 13.44 -16.34 2.58
C THR A 36 13.03 -15.99 4.00
N ALA A 37 12.27 -16.89 4.66
CA ALA A 37 11.80 -16.69 6.03
C ALA A 37 12.96 -16.56 7.02
N TYR A 38 13.97 -17.40 6.89
CA TYR A 38 15.19 -17.37 7.71
C TYR A 38 15.92 -16.02 7.57
N HIS A 39 16.18 -15.59 6.35
CA HIS A 39 16.90 -14.33 6.12
C HIS A 39 16.10 -13.09 6.51
N LEU A 40 14.79 -13.07 6.32
CA LEU A 40 13.90 -12.00 6.82
C LEU A 40 13.98 -11.92 8.36
N ASP A 41 13.92 -13.04 9.06
CA ASP A 41 14.07 -13.08 10.53
C ASP A 41 15.44 -12.56 10.97
N GLN A 42 16.52 -12.94 10.29
CA GLN A 42 17.86 -12.43 10.59
C GLN A 42 17.99 -10.92 10.37
N LEU A 43 17.37 -10.37 9.32
CA LEU A 43 17.36 -8.94 9.04
C LEU A 43 16.53 -8.15 10.07
N LEU A 44 15.41 -8.71 10.53
CA LEU A 44 14.62 -8.15 11.63
C LEU A 44 15.39 -8.12 12.94
N ARG A 45 16.00 -9.27 13.34
CA ARG A 45 16.82 -9.34 14.57
C ARG A 45 18.03 -8.42 14.53
N GLY A 46 18.57 -8.22 13.34
CA GLY A 46 19.68 -7.29 13.12
C GLY A 46 19.29 -5.82 13.04
N GLY A 47 18.00 -5.48 13.18
CA GLY A 47 17.51 -4.11 13.12
C GLY A 47 17.66 -3.45 11.74
N LEU A 48 17.82 -4.23 10.66
CA LEU A 48 17.92 -3.73 9.29
C LEU A 48 16.56 -3.60 8.61
N LEU A 49 15.60 -4.45 9.00
CA LEU A 49 14.22 -4.36 8.58
C LEU A 49 13.29 -4.14 9.76
N HIS A 50 12.14 -3.55 9.47
CA HIS A 50 11.01 -3.43 10.35
C HIS A 50 9.83 -4.22 9.79
N ARG A 51 9.01 -4.83 10.67
CA ARG A 51 7.83 -5.60 10.29
C ARG A 51 6.59 -4.95 10.85
N GLU A 52 5.60 -4.73 9.98
CA GLU A 52 4.28 -4.24 10.38
C GLU A 52 3.19 -5.26 10.03
N ARG A 53 2.23 -5.41 10.92
CA ARG A 53 1.06 -6.26 10.72
C ARG A 53 -0.04 -5.51 9.99
N GLY A 54 -0.41 -5.98 8.80
CA GLY A 54 -1.55 -5.47 8.03
C GLY A 54 -2.61 -6.55 7.83
N GLY A 55 -3.65 -6.55 8.66
CA GLY A 55 -4.67 -7.60 8.67
C GLY A 55 -4.09 -8.97 9.02
N ARG A 56 -4.13 -9.93 8.08
CA ARG A 56 -3.60 -11.29 8.27
C ARG A 56 -2.18 -11.49 7.75
N ARG A 57 -1.51 -10.42 7.29
CA ARG A 57 -0.19 -10.50 6.66
C ARG A 57 0.79 -9.59 7.36
N ASP A 58 2.06 -9.99 7.31
CA ASP A 58 3.18 -9.16 7.71
C ASP A 58 3.78 -8.50 6.47
N TYR A 59 4.14 -7.23 6.62
CA TYR A 59 4.76 -6.39 5.61
C TYR A 59 6.11 -5.90 6.12
N TYR A 60 7.11 -5.87 5.25
CA TYR A 60 8.49 -5.56 5.58
C TYR A 60 8.90 -4.21 5.00
N PHE A 61 9.65 -3.47 5.79
CA PHE A 61 10.12 -2.13 5.48
C PHE A 61 11.58 -1.98 5.87
N PRO A 62 12.38 -1.10 5.23
CA PRO A 62 13.65 -0.66 5.76
C PRO A 62 13.49 -0.08 7.17
N ALA A 63 14.41 -0.39 8.09
CA ALA A 63 14.28 0.01 9.49
C ALA A 63 14.38 1.53 9.69
N ASP A 64 15.07 2.23 8.81
CA ASP A 64 15.26 3.68 8.79
C ASP A 64 14.06 4.46 8.22
N MET A 65 13.07 3.75 7.62
CA MET A 65 11.86 4.38 7.09
C MET A 65 10.99 4.95 8.23
N GLN A 66 10.55 6.19 8.06
CA GLN A 66 9.74 6.88 9.07
C GLN A 66 8.40 6.14 9.31
N PRO A 67 7.91 6.11 10.56
CA PRO A 67 6.64 5.43 10.90
C PRO A 67 5.45 5.92 10.07
N VAL A 68 5.34 7.23 9.81
CA VAL A 68 4.26 7.82 9.00
C VAL A 68 4.30 7.33 7.55
N ASP A 69 5.49 7.15 6.98
CA ASP A 69 5.67 6.65 5.62
C ASP A 69 5.26 5.17 5.53
N ARG A 70 5.64 4.36 6.54
CA ARG A 70 5.22 2.95 6.63
C ARG A 70 3.70 2.81 6.74
N GLN A 71 3.07 3.64 7.58
CA GLN A 71 1.60 3.63 7.75
C GLN A 71 0.88 3.97 6.44
N LEU A 72 1.33 4.98 5.72
CA LEU A 72 0.78 5.34 4.41
C LEU A 72 0.96 4.23 3.38
N LEU A 73 2.19 3.66 3.27
CA LEU A 73 2.45 2.54 2.35
C LEU A 73 1.62 1.31 2.70
N LEU A 74 1.41 1.04 3.99
CA LEU A 74 0.56 -0.06 4.44
C LEU A 74 -0.89 0.14 4.01
N SER A 75 -1.44 1.35 4.17
CA SER A 75 -2.77 1.69 3.67
C SER A 75 -2.86 1.56 2.15
N MET A 76 -1.80 1.92 1.42
CA MET A 76 -1.74 1.79 -0.03
C MET A 76 -1.66 0.34 -0.55
N GLN A 77 -1.49 -0.67 0.32
CA GLN A 77 -1.53 -2.08 -0.09
C GLN A 77 -2.94 -2.51 -0.54
N SER A 78 -3.97 -1.86 -0.05
CA SER A 78 -5.33 -1.99 -0.59
C SER A 78 -5.49 -1.14 -1.84
N ALA A 79 -5.92 -1.75 -2.94
CA ALA A 79 -6.14 -1.04 -4.20
C ALA A 79 -7.17 0.11 -4.06
N VAL A 80 -8.24 -0.14 -3.29
CA VAL A 80 -9.28 0.86 -3.05
C VAL A 80 -8.76 2.00 -2.18
N GLU A 81 -8.05 1.70 -1.09
CA GLU A 81 -7.49 2.73 -0.20
C GLU A 81 -6.46 3.57 -0.93
N ARG A 82 -5.58 2.95 -1.71
CA ARG A 82 -4.62 3.63 -2.56
C ARG A 82 -5.29 4.58 -3.55
N ALA A 83 -6.34 4.12 -4.25
CA ALA A 83 -7.09 4.95 -5.18
C ALA A 83 -7.74 6.16 -4.48
N LEU A 84 -8.36 5.94 -3.32
CA LEU A 84 -8.95 6.99 -2.50
C LEU A 84 -7.90 8.01 -2.05
N LEU A 85 -6.76 7.56 -1.52
CA LEU A 85 -5.68 8.43 -1.05
C LEU A 85 -5.08 9.27 -2.18
N VAL A 86 -4.79 8.66 -3.32
CA VAL A 86 -4.22 9.36 -4.48
C VAL A 86 -5.22 10.37 -5.05
N GLU A 87 -6.49 10.02 -5.13
CA GLU A 87 -7.53 10.92 -5.64
C GLU A 87 -7.73 12.12 -4.70
N LEU A 88 -7.80 11.90 -3.39
CA LEU A 88 -7.88 12.96 -2.39
C LEU A 88 -6.63 13.84 -2.33
N ALA A 89 -5.47 13.27 -2.59
CA ALA A 89 -4.22 14.03 -2.64
C ALA A 89 -4.15 14.94 -3.86
N ARG A 90 -4.72 14.52 -4.98
CA ARG A 90 -4.79 15.32 -6.22
C ARG A 90 -5.89 16.39 -6.17
N PHE A 91 -7.01 16.07 -5.53
CA PHE A 91 -8.21 16.88 -5.50
C PHE A 91 -8.72 16.98 -4.05
N PRO A 92 -8.15 17.88 -3.23
CA PRO A 92 -8.57 18.05 -1.85
C PRO A 92 -10.00 18.60 -1.76
N GLY A 93 -10.77 18.12 -0.78
CA GLY A 93 -12.12 18.59 -0.53
C GLY A 93 -13.21 17.88 -1.34
N LEU A 94 -12.92 16.72 -1.94
CA LEU A 94 -13.95 15.90 -2.58
C LEU A 94 -14.97 15.39 -1.57
N THR A 95 -16.25 15.37 -2.00
CA THR A 95 -17.33 14.74 -1.24
C THR A 95 -17.32 13.21 -1.44
N PHE A 96 -18.07 12.49 -0.60
CA PHE A 96 -18.28 11.06 -0.79
C PHE A 96 -18.84 10.72 -2.18
N ARG A 97 -19.78 11.53 -2.67
CA ARG A 97 -20.39 11.36 -3.99
C ARG A 97 -19.37 11.51 -5.11
N ASP A 98 -18.50 12.51 -4.99
CA ASP A 98 -17.43 12.75 -5.98
C ASP A 98 -16.46 11.58 -6.04
N LEU A 99 -16.02 11.08 -4.89
CA LEU A 99 -15.11 9.93 -4.81
C LEU A 99 -15.72 8.67 -5.45
N VAL A 100 -16.97 8.36 -5.13
CA VAL A 100 -17.69 7.21 -5.72
C VAL A 100 -17.79 7.35 -7.24
N ALA A 101 -18.14 8.54 -7.73
CA ALA A 101 -18.30 8.80 -9.16
C ALA A 101 -16.95 8.73 -9.91
N ARG A 102 -15.91 9.39 -9.37
CA ARG A 102 -14.59 9.47 -10.01
C ARG A 102 -13.84 8.15 -10.03
N LEU A 103 -13.95 7.36 -8.97
CA LEU A 103 -13.27 6.07 -8.86
C LEU A 103 -14.10 4.89 -9.38
N SER A 104 -15.36 5.13 -9.75
CA SER A 104 -16.30 4.09 -10.22
C SER A 104 -16.38 2.88 -9.26
N ILE A 105 -16.36 3.14 -7.94
CA ILE A 105 -16.44 2.11 -6.91
C ILE A 105 -17.84 2.09 -6.25
N GLY A 106 -18.23 0.93 -5.73
CA GLY A 106 -19.49 0.78 -5.01
C GLY A 106 -19.54 1.64 -3.74
N LYS A 107 -20.72 2.22 -3.43
CA LYS A 107 -20.92 3.08 -2.26
C LYS A 107 -20.52 2.42 -0.94
N SER A 108 -20.91 1.15 -0.73
CA SER A 108 -20.56 0.39 0.48
C SER A 108 -19.05 0.17 0.61
N THR A 109 -18.37 -0.13 -0.50
CA THR A 109 -16.91 -0.28 -0.54
C THR A 109 -16.22 1.05 -0.22
N ALA A 110 -16.64 2.14 -0.87
CA ALA A 110 -16.09 3.47 -0.58
C ALA A 110 -16.27 3.85 0.89
N ALA A 111 -17.48 3.67 1.44
CA ALA A 111 -17.79 4.00 2.82
C ALA A 111 -16.94 3.21 3.82
N PHE A 112 -16.75 1.89 3.59
CA PHE A 112 -15.95 1.03 4.44
C PHE A 112 -14.49 1.49 4.48
N HIS A 113 -13.86 1.68 3.32
CA HIS A 113 -12.46 2.06 3.25
C HIS A 113 -12.20 3.51 3.70
N LEU A 114 -13.10 4.46 3.39
CA LEU A 114 -13.00 5.83 3.91
C LEU A 114 -13.09 5.87 5.43
N LYS A 115 -14.05 5.13 6.02
CA LYS A 115 -14.15 5.01 7.48
C LYS A 115 -12.87 4.49 8.11
N PHE A 116 -12.25 3.50 7.49
CA PHE A 116 -10.97 2.95 7.93
C PHE A 116 -9.84 3.98 7.84
N LEU A 117 -9.69 4.68 6.71
CA LEU A 117 -8.67 5.71 6.53
C LEU A 117 -8.85 6.90 7.50
N VAL A 118 -10.09 7.27 7.80
CA VAL A 118 -10.40 8.30 8.81
C VAL A 118 -10.02 7.81 10.21
N ALA A 119 -10.33 6.56 10.55
CA ALA A 119 -9.96 5.96 11.84
C ALA A 119 -8.44 5.87 12.04
N LEU A 120 -7.66 5.71 10.96
CA LEU A 120 -6.19 5.75 10.99
C LEU A 120 -5.63 7.18 11.08
N GLY A 121 -6.46 8.22 10.98
CA GLY A 121 -6.00 9.62 10.93
C GLY A 121 -5.28 10.02 9.64
N VAL A 122 -5.35 9.18 8.59
CA VAL A 122 -4.73 9.45 7.29
C VAL A 122 -5.61 10.37 6.43
N VAL A 123 -6.93 10.26 6.62
CA VAL A 123 -7.95 11.11 5.97
C VAL A 123 -8.72 11.87 7.05
N GLU A 124 -8.91 13.15 6.83
CA GLU A 124 -9.73 14.03 7.66
C GLU A 124 -11.08 14.30 6.98
N VAL A 125 -12.09 14.55 7.81
CA VAL A 125 -13.43 14.95 7.34
C VAL A 125 -13.69 16.38 7.79
N GLU A 126 -13.85 17.27 6.86
CA GLU A 126 -14.25 18.65 7.09
C GLU A 126 -15.74 18.83 6.74
N THR A 127 -16.46 19.61 7.52
CA THR A 127 -17.84 19.96 7.23
C THR A 127 -17.90 21.40 6.70
N ALA A 128 -18.26 21.55 5.43
CA ALA A 128 -18.48 22.84 4.79
C ALA A 128 -20.00 23.01 4.56
N GLY A 129 -20.67 23.72 5.47
CA GLY A 129 -22.14 23.82 5.47
C GLY A 129 -22.79 22.45 5.72
N SER A 130 -23.60 21.98 4.77
CA SER A 130 -24.25 20.66 4.81
C SER A 130 -23.42 19.53 4.17
N LEU A 131 -22.28 19.86 3.57
CA LEU A 131 -21.46 18.89 2.83
C LEU A 131 -20.29 18.41 3.67
N ARG A 132 -20.09 17.09 3.68
CA ARG A 132 -18.87 16.46 4.21
C ARG A 132 -17.86 16.33 3.10
N GLN A 133 -16.69 16.93 3.30
CA GLN A 133 -15.55 16.87 2.41
C GLN A 133 -14.42 16.07 3.04
N TYR A 134 -13.71 15.32 2.22
CA TYR A 134 -12.58 14.49 2.64
C TYR A 134 -11.28 15.14 2.19
N ARG A 135 -10.29 15.06 3.05
CA ARG A 135 -8.95 15.60 2.78
C ARG A 135 -7.89 14.64 3.32
N VAL A 136 -6.87 14.40 2.55
CA VAL A 136 -5.70 13.66 3.02
C VAL A 136 -4.78 14.59 3.81
N HIS A 137 -4.34 14.13 4.98
CA HIS A 137 -3.52 14.93 5.89
C HIS A 137 -2.14 15.30 5.29
N ARG A 138 -1.51 14.39 4.57
CA ARG A 138 -0.19 14.54 3.95
C ARG A 138 -0.24 14.24 2.45
N ALA A 139 -0.91 15.10 1.68
CA ALA A 139 -1.09 14.93 0.24
C ALA A 139 0.23 14.86 -0.53
N ASP A 140 1.20 15.71 -0.17
CA ASP A 140 2.57 15.70 -0.70
C ASP A 140 3.26 14.36 -0.51
N LEU A 141 3.14 13.79 0.70
CA LEU A 141 3.73 12.50 1.05
C LEU A 141 3.06 11.35 0.29
N VAL A 142 1.71 11.34 0.20
CA VAL A 142 0.97 10.33 -0.57
C VAL A 142 1.42 10.31 -2.02
N LEU A 143 1.50 11.47 -2.68
CA LEU A 143 1.91 11.56 -4.08
C LEU A 143 3.37 11.17 -4.29
N ARG A 144 4.26 11.57 -3.37
CA ARG A 144 5.67 11.18 -3.39
C ARG A 144 5.84 9.67 -3.26
N LEU A 145 5.21 9.05 -2.25
CA LEU A 145 5.29 7.61 -2.00
C LEU A 145 4.66 6.82 -3.15
N TYR A 146 3.53 7.28 -3.68
CA TYR A 146 2.91 6.65 -4.83
C TYR A 146 3.82 6.70 -6.06
N GLY A 147 4.44 7.85 -6.34
CA GLY A 147 5.37 8.00 -7.45
C GLY A 147 6.64 7.15 -7.31
N SER A 148 7.21 7.09 -6.10
CA SER A 148 8.44 6.33 -5.82
C SER A 148 8.25 4.82 -5.85
N TYR A 149 7.05 4.33 -5.49
CA TYR A 149 6.78 2.90 -5.30
C TYR A 149 5.64 2.38 -6.19
N ARG A 150 5.32 3.11 -7.26
CA ARG A 150 4.22 2.78 -8.18
C ARG A 150 4.33 1.35 -8.71
N ASP A 151 5.51 0.95 -9.16
CA ASP A 151 5.76 -0.37 -9.74
C ASP A 151 5.53 -1.50 -8.72
N SER A 152 5.77 -1.23 -7.43
CA SER A 152 5.46 -2.18 -6.33
C SER A 152 3.96 -2.45 -6.15
N PHE A 153 3.10 -1.56 -6.67
CA PHE A 153 1.65 -1.67 -6.57
C PHE A 153 0.99 -2.17 -7.86
N GLU A 154 1.60 -1.99 -9.03
CA GLU A 154 1.00 -2.29 -10.33
C GLU A 154 0.78 -3.78 -10.58
N ASP A 155 1.67 -4.65 -10.14
CA ASP A 155 1.54 -6.11 -10.30
C ASP A 155 0.25 -6.71 -9.70
N ARG A 156 -0.44 -5.97 -8.82
CA ARG A 156 -1.68 -6.42 -8.19
C ARG A 156 -2.96 -5.94 -8.90
N TRP A 157 -2.85 -4.94 -9.77
CA TRP A 157 -4.00 -4.45 -10.54
C TRP A 157 -4.25 -5.28 -11.79
N VAL A 158 -3.19 -5.67 -12.49
CA VAL A 158 -3.27 -6.43 -13.74
C VAL A 158 -3.95 -7.78 -13.51
N ASP A 159 -3.60 -8.50 -12.44
CA ASP A 159 -4.18 -9.81 -12.13
C ASP A 159 -5.67 -9.77 -11.75
N ARG A 160 -6.15 -8.66 -11.23
CA ARG A 160 -7.56 -8.53 -10.81
C ARG A 160 -8.47 -8.00 -11.91
N PHE A 161 -7.98 -7.12 -12.77
CA PHE A 161 -8.74 -6.59 -13.90
C PHE A 161 -8.80 -7.59 -15.07
N SER A 162 -7.73 -8.31 -15.34
CA SER A 162 -7.73 -9.35 -16.38
C SER A 162 -8.70 -10.49 -16.07
N SER A 163 -8.87 -10.86 -14.79
CA SER A 163 -9.82 -11.92 -14.40
C SER A 163 -11.28 -11.47 -14.42
N THR A 164 -11.55 -10.16 -14.30
CA THR A 164 -12.94 -9.63 -14.25
C THR A 164 -13.44 -9.21 -15.64
N TRP A 165 -12.55 -8.81 -16.55
CA TRP A 165 -12.92 -8.35 -17.91
C TRP A 165 -12.59 -9.34 -19.01
N GLY A 166 -11.77 -10.35 -18.74
CA GLY A 166 -11.49 -11.44 -19.70
C GLY A 166 -12.68 -12.34 -19.99
N GLY A 167 -13.77 -12.23 -19.22
CA GLY A 167 -15.03 -12.95 -19.43
C GLY A 167 -16.09 -12.21 -20.25
N LEU A 168 -15.87 -10.93 -20.60
CA LEU A 168 -16.88 -10.09 -21.28
C LEU A 168 -16.57 -9.78 -22.75
N VAL A 169 -15.47 -10.34 -23.30
CA VAL A 169 -15.14 -10.21 -24.72
C VAL A 169 -15.12 -11.61 -25.36
N ARG A 170 -16.26 -12.31 -25.29
CA ARG A 170 -16.60 -13.43 -26.17
C ARG A 170 -18.11 -13.42 -26.32
N GLU A 171 -18.59 -12.65 -27.27
CA GLU A 171 -19.67 -12.96 -28.21
C GLU A 171 -19.60 -11.95 -29.35
#